data_066a249488a42ef2707e1dc56da974b1
#
_entry.id   066a249488a42ef2707e1dc56da974b1
#
_cell.length_a   1.000
_cell.length_b   1.000
_cell.length_c   1.000
_cell.angle_alpha   90.00
_cell.angle_beta   90.00
_cell.angle_gamma   90.00
#
_symmetry.space_group_name_H-M   'P 1'
#
loop_
_entity.id
_entity.type
_entity.pdbx_description
1 polymer ?
#
loop_
_entity_poly.entity_id
_entity_poly.type
_entity_poly.pdbx_seq_one_letter_code
_entity_poly.pdbx_strand_id
1 'polypeptide(L)'
;PDAPPALSLRSDLAGIGLAIPALGWQLPEAATGQLRAEMTLGPEPEVPVLAISGAGLEMRGAVTLQGTQLSQLSLDEFHIGDWMDVTGGLTLRDNRPLVRITGGTVDLRGLPQSSGGGATPSLPIEMLLDRLTVTDSIYLTDLSASIGGSPVSGDFRGRVGGQAGVVGSILAETNGMSLRLRAEDGGAVLRAAGIYSNAYGGALDLILRPHPGQGNYAGLLTIDNPRLRDAPAIAELLNLVSVVGLLEQMASGEGIALGEVRADFRISPRAITVVEGTAVGPSMGLSLDGVYDTATNRVDFQGVVSPFYVVNGLVGALFATRREGLFGFTYRMTGPADNSTVTVNPLSVFTPG
;
A
#
# COMPACT_ATOMS: atom_id res chain seq x y z
N PRO A 1 -35.83 -45.36 -9.08
CA PRO A 1 -35.51 -44.36 -8.09
C PRO A 1 -35.84 -43.01 -8.69
N ASP A 2 -36.88 -42.37 -8.14
CA ASP A 2 -37.35 -41.07 -8.57
C ASP A 2 -36.25 -40.06 -8.35
N ALA A 3 -35.95 -39.23 -9.33
CA ALA A 3 -35.00 -38.14 -9.18
C ALA A 3 -35.50 -37.18 -8.11
N PRO A 4 -34.65 -36.63 -7.25
CA PRO A 4 -35.06 -35.69 -6.22
C PRO A 4 -35.76 -34.48 -6.85
N PRO A 5 -36.82 -33.93 -6.20
CA PRO A 5 -37.54 -32.78 -6.70
C PRO A 5 -36.62 -31.58 -6.92
N ALA A 6 -36.77 -30.91 -8.05
CA ALA A 6 -36.03 -29.67 -8.36
C ALA A 6 -36.95 -28.47 -8.24
N LEU A 7 -36.47 -27.39 -7.65
CA LEU A 7 -37.11 -26.09 -7.54
C LEU A 7 -36.33 -25.02 -8.28
N SER A 8 -37.00 -24.23 -9.10
CA SER A 8 -36.40 -23.04 -9.74
C SER A 8 -37.11 -21.79 -9.23
N LEU A 9 -36.33 -20.87 -8.66
CA LEU A 9 -36.79 -19.58 -8.19
C LEU A 9 -36.23 -18.47 -9.09
N ARG A 10 -37.11 -17.55 -9.48
CA ARG A 10 -36.74 -16.31 -10.16
C ARG A 10 -37.49 -15.15 -9.54
N SER A 11 -36.80 -14.02 -9.33
CA SER A 11 -37.38 -12.80 -8.76
C SER A 11 -36.70 -11.59 -9.36
N ASP A 12 -37.43 -10.49 -9.50
CA ASP A 12 -36.92 -9.18 -9.86
C ASP A 12 -36.46 -8.35 -8.65
N LEU A 13 -36.53 -8.95 -7.46
CA LEU A 13 -36.17 -8.34 -6.16
C LEU A 13 -36.95 -7.06 -5.84
N ALA A 14 -38.02 -6.75 -6.56
CA ALA A 14 -38.83 -5.57 -6.31
C ALA A 14 -39.40 -5.58 -4.87
N GLY A 15 -39.19 -4.51 -4.12
CA GLY A 15 -39.60 -4.40 -2.72
C GLY A 15 -38.71 -5.14 -1.71
N ILE A 16 -37.55 -5.66 -2.15
CA ILE A 16 -36.62 -6.37 -1.26
C ILE A 16 -35.32 -5.55 -1.16
N GLY A 17 -35.03 -5.06 0.06
CA GLY A 17 -33.76 -4.41 0.37
C GLY A 17 -32.68 -5.45 0.66
N LEU A 18 -31.54 -5.37 -0.02
CA LEU A 18 -30.36 -6.21 0.24
C LEU A 18 -29.15 -5.32 0.51
N ALA A 19 -28.24 -5.74 1.39
CA ALA A 19 -27.02 -5.00 1.66
C ALA A 19 -25.86 -5.92 2.04
N ILE A 20 -24.64 -5.50 1.65
CA ILE A 20 -23.37 -6.05 2.13
C ILE A 20 -22.61 -4.88 2.77
N PRO A 21 -22.88 -4.56 4.06
CA PRO A 21 -22.34 -3.35 4.69
C PRO A 21 -20.81 -3.28 4.68
N ALA A 22 -20.15 -4.42 4.81
CA ALA A 22 -18.67 -4.51 4.78
C ALA A 22 -18.06 -4.05 3.44
N LEU A 23 -18.84 -4.12 2.35
CA LEU A 23 -18.44 -3.70 1.00
C LEU A 23 -19.14 -2.40 0.57
N GLY A 24 -19.94 -1.79 1.45
CA GLY A 24 -20.71 -0.58 1.15
C GLY A 24 -21.75 -0.76 0.03
N TRP A 25 -22.08 -2.00 -0.33
CA TRP A 25 -23.06 -2.27 -1.37
C TRP A 25 -24.46 -2.41 -0.76
N GLN A 26 -25.46 -1.85 -1.46
CA GLN A 26 -26.86 -2.00 -1.14
C GLN A 26 -27.74 -1.97 -2.40
N LEU A 27 -28.79 -2.78 -2.40
CA LEU A 27 -29.92 -2.72 -3.31
C LEU A 27 -31.10 -2.16 -2.50
N PRO A 28 -31.52 -0.89 -2.71
CA PRO A 28 -32.68 -0.32 -2.05
C PRO A 28 -33.98 -1.05 -2.43
N GLU A 29 -34.99 -1.06 -1.56
CA GLU A 29 -36.32 -1.64 -1.85
C GLU A 29 -36.99 -1.04 -3.08
N ALA A 30 -36.71 0.23 -3.40
CA ALA A 30 -37.22 0.93 -4.57
C ALA A 30 -36.51 0.54 -5.88
N ALA A 31 -35.37 -0.17 -5.79
CA ALA A 31 -34.63 -0.62 -6.96
C ALA A 31 -35.04 -2.05 -7.34
N THR A 32 -34.75 -2.43 -8.55
CA THR A 32 -34.92 -3.80 -9.06
C THR A 32 -33.57 -4.46 -9.25
N GLY A 33 -33.55 -5.77 -9.09
CA GLY A 33 -32.43 -6.65 -9.38
C GLY A 33 -32.92 -7.91 -10.04
N GLN A 34 -32.09 -8.91 -10.11
CA GLN A 34 -32.45 -10.25 -10.57
C GLN A 34 -31.91 -11.29 -9.59
N LEU A 35 -32.75 -12.21 -9.18
CA LEU A 35 -32.37 -13.42 -8.45
C LEU A 35 -32.76 -14.62 -9.27
N ARG A 36 -31.82 -15.54 -9.45
CA ARG A 36 -32.06 -16.90 -9.95
C ARG A 36 -31.44 -17.90 -8.98
N ALA A 37 -32.23 -18.85 -8.56
CA ALA A 37 -31.75 -19.98 -7.78
C ALA A 37 -32.38 -21.28 -8.31
N GLU A 38 -31.55 -22.31 -8.43
CA GLU A 38 -31.98 -23.67 -8.75
C GLU A 38 -31.60 -24.53 -7.53
N MET A 39 -32.56 -25.28 -7.01
CA MET A 39 -32.38 -26.10 -5.83
C MET A 39 -32.82 -27.53 -6.09
N THR A 40 -32.05 -28.48 -5.65
CA THR A 40 -32.39 -29.89 -5.59
C THR A 40 -32.83 -30.22 -4.16
N LEU A 41 -34.09 -30.71 -4.04
CA LEU A 41 -34.67 -31.04 -2.72
C LEU A 41 -34.43 -32.51 -2.41
N GLY A 42 -33.97 -32.83 -1.21
CA GLY A 42 -33.69 -34.20 -0.79
C GLY A 42 -33.16 -34.22 0.63
N PRO A 43 -32.67 -35.37 1.10
CA PRO A 43 -32.00 -35.46 2.41
C PRO A 43 -30.77 -34.54 2.53
N GLU A 44 -30.10 -34.30 1.42
CA GLU A 44 -29.00 -33.34 1.28
C GLU A 44 -29.39 -32.32 0.20
N PRO A 45 -30.05 -31.21 0.56
CA PRO A 45 -30.46 -30.21 -0.41
C PRO A 45 -29.24 -29.44 -0.91
N GLU A 46 -29.23 -29.12 -2.20
CA GLU A 46 -28.17 -28.36 -2.87
C GLU A 46 -28.77 -27.21 -3.67
N VAL A 47 -28.06 -26.10 -3.75
CA VAL A 47 -28.39 -24.97 -4.64
C VAL A 47 -27.24 -24.84 -5.66
N PRO A 48 -27.24 -25.64 -6.72
CA PRO A 48 -26.14 -25.65 -7.71
C PRO A 48 -26.04 -24.33 -8.49
N VAL A 49 -27.11 -23.55 -8.52
CA VAL A 49 -27.10 -22.23 -9.18
C VAL A 49 -27.72 -21.22 -8.24
N LEU A 50 -26.92 -20.22 -7.86
CA LEU A 50 -27.35 -19.00 -7.23
C LEU A 50 -26.77 -17.83 -8.00
N ALA A 51 -27.61 -16.96 -8.55
CA ALA A 51 -27.16 -15.75 -9.23
C ALA A 51 -27.97 -14.56 -8.73
N ILE A 52 -27.29 -13.48 -8.39
CA ILE A 52 -27.89 -12.21 -7.97
C ILE A 52 -27.22 -11.11 -8.75
N SER A 53 -28.01 -10.20 -9.33
CA SER A 53 -27.50 -8.97 -9.95
C SER A 53 -28.38 -7.78 -9.61
N GLY A 54 -27.77 -6.60 -9.50
CA GLY A 54 -28.45 -5.34 -9.25
C GLY A 54 -27.58 -4.34 -8.52
N ALA A 55 -27.81 -3.05 -8.76
CA ALA A 55 -27.06 -1.95 -8.17
C ALA A 55 -25.52 -2.10 -8.29
N GLY A 56 -25.05 -2.60 -9.46
CA GLY A 56 -23.62 -2.80 -9.71
C GLY A 56 -23.02 -4.06 -9.09
N LEU A 57 -23.81 -4.93 -8.44
CA LEU A 57 -23.40 -6.25 -8.03
C LEU A 57 -23.73 -7.26 -9.13
N GLU A 58 -22.81 -8.12 -9.44
CA GLU A 58 -23.01 -9.38 -10.16
C GLU A 58 -22.38 -10.52 -9.37
N MET A 59 -23.19 -11.49 -8.98
CA MET A 59 -22.75 -12.63 -8.19
C MET A 59 -23.30 -13.91 -8.81
N ARG A 60 -22.43 -14.90 -8.96
CA ARG A 60 -22.82 -16.26 -9.38
C ARG A 60 -22.06 -17.29 -8.58
N GLY A 61 -22.75 -18.36 -8.21
CA GLY A 61 -22.13 -19.43 -7.44
C GLY A 61 -23.09 -20.53 -7.08
N ALA A 62 -22.70 -21.32 -6.09
CA ALA A 62 -23.48 -22.44 -5.59
C ALA A 62 -23.47 -22.46 -4.06
N VAL A 63 -24.54 -23.05 -3.47
CA VAL A 63 -24.66 -23.20 -2.02
C VAL A 63 -24.80 -24.69 -1.71
N THR A 64 -23.97 -25.16 -0.78
CA THR A 64 -24.10 -26.49 -0.18
C THR A 64 -24.68 -26.34 1.22
N LEU A 65 -25.71 -27.12 1.49
CA LEU A 65 -26.37 -27.17 2.78
C LEU A 65 -26.03 -28.48 3.51
N GLN A 66 -25.96 -28.40 4.82
CA GLN A 66 -25.89 -29.59 5.69
C GLN A 66 -27.20 -29.61 6.53
N GLY A 67 -28.14 -30.45 6.09
CA GLY A 67 -29.51 -30.35 6.52
C GLY A 67 -30.15 -29.03 6.07
N THR A 68 -30.51 -28.15 7.01
CA THR A 68 -31.07 -26.81 6.73
C THR A 68 -30.08 -25.69 6.95
N GLN A 69 -28.82 -26.01 7.30
CA GLN A 69 -27.79 -25.01 7.60
C GLN A 69 -26.86 -24.83 6.41
N LEU A 70 -26.43 -23.58 6.17
CA LEU A 70 -25.40 -23.27 5.20
C LEU A 70 -24.08 -23.95 5.63
N SER A 71 -23.50 -24.77 4.77
CA SER A 71 -22.18 -25.37 4.93
C SER A 71 -21.13 -24.63 4.13
N GLN A 72 -21.45 -24.35 2.87
CA GLN A 72 -20.53 -23.66 1.97
C GLN A 72 -21.30 -22.81 0.95
N LEU A 73 -20.77 -21.62 0.67
CA LEU A 73 -21.10 -20.80 -0.49
C LEU A 73 -19.85 -20.73 -1.35
N SER A 74 -19.91 -21.22 -2.59
CA SER A 74 -18.87 -20.99 -3.59
C SER A 74 -19.30 -19.85 -4.51
N LEU A 75 -18.34 -18.99 -4.87
CA LEU A 75 -18.55 -17.86 -5.77
C LEU A 75 -17.60 -18.01 -6.96
N ASP A 76 -18.16 -18.32 -8.12
CA ASP A 76 -17.44 -18.40 -9.37
C ASP A 76 -17.24 -17.01 -9.97
N GLU A 77 -18.13 -16.08 -9.61
CA GLU A 77 -18.12 -14.69 -10.03
C GLU A 77 -18.68 -13.84 -8.88
N PHE A 78 -17.91 -12.82 -8.48
CA PHE A 78 -18.35 -11.82 -7.53
C PHE A 78 -17.76 -10.47 -7.92
N HIS A 79 -18.59 -9.65 -8.53
CA HIS A 79 -18.22 -8.37 -9.09
C HIS A 79 -19.04 -7.25 -8.43
N ILE A 80 -18.36 -6.18 -8.02
CA ILE A 80 -19.00 -4.97 -7.49
C ILE A 80 -18.43 -3.74 -8.18
N GLY A 81 -19.25 -3.04 -8.98
CA GLY A 81 -18.82 -1.86 -9.72
C GLY A 81 -17.53 -2.12 -10.47
N ASP A 82 -16.66 -1.13 -10.58
CA ASP A 82 -15.39 -1.24 -11.30
C ASP A 82 -14.20 -1.56 -10.35
N TRP A 83 -14.47 -1.84 -9.06
CA TRP A 83 -13.39 -1.92 -8.08
C TRP A 83 -13.15 -3.33 -7.50
N MET A 84 -14.07 -4.26 -7.61
CA MET A 84 -13.90 -5.62 -7.12
C MET A 84 -14.40 -6.64 -8.15
N ASP A 85 -13.53 -7.56 -8.51
CA ASP A 85 -13.84 -8.72 -9.35
C ASP A 85 -13.04 -9.92 -8.83
N VAL A 86 -13.71 -10.80 -8.09
CA VAL A 86 -13.05 -11.88 -7.36
C VAL A 86 -13.83 -13.20 -7.45
N THR A 87 -13.11 -14.28 -7.24
CA THR A 87 -13.64 -15.62 -7.04
C THR A 87 -13.37 -16.09 -5.62
N GLY A 88 -14.18 -17.02 -5.11
CA GLY A 88 -13.94 -17.52 -3.75
C GLY A 88 -15.18 -18.09 -3.08
N GLY A 89 -15.38 -17.79 -1.81
CA GLY A 89 -16.54 -18.27 -1.10
C GLY A 89 -16.48 -18.11 0.40
N LEU A 90 -17.50 -18.65 1.04
CA LEU A 90 -17.63 -18.75 2.49
C LEU A 90 -17.78 -20.23 2.86
N THR A 91 -17.03 -20.68 3.84
CA THR A 91 -17.16 -22.03 4.41
C THR A 91 -17.48 -21.91 5.91
N LEU A 92 -18.46 -22.65 6.38
CA LEU A 92 -18.70 -22.81 7.81
C LEU A 92 -18.03 -24.09 8.28
N ARG A 93 -17.06 -23.95 9.19
CA ARG A 93 -16.44 -25.09 9.88
C ARG A 93 -16.71 -24.94 11.37
N ASP A 94 -17.38 -25.94 11.97
CA ASP A 94 -17.79 -25.90 13.40
C ASP A 94 -18.55 -24.60 13.77
N ASN A 95 -19.47 -24.22 12.92
CA ASN A 95 -20.26 -22.98 13.01
C ASN A 95 -19.42 -21.68 13.01
N ARG A 96 -18.16 -21.75 12.55
CA ARG A 96 -17.26 -20.59 12.37
C ARG A 96 -17.12 -20.31 10.89
N PRO A 97 -17.56 -19.13 10.45
CA PRO A 97 -17.40 -18.73 9.05
C PRO A 97 -15.94 -18.36 8.74
N LEU A 98 -15.47 -18.80 7.58
CA LEU A 98 -14.21 -18.41 6.97
C LEU A 98 -14.48 -17.94 5.55
N VAL A 99 -14.12 -16.72 5.24
CA VAL A 99 -14.13 -16.19 3.87
C VAL A 99 -12.84 -16.56 3.19
N ARG A 100 -12.93 -17.13 2.00
CA ARG A 100 -11.75 -17.45 1.17
C ARG A 100 -11.93 -16.82 -0.20
N ILE A 101 -11.02 -15.92 -0.56
CA ILE A 101 -10.87 -15.37 -1.92
C ILE A 101 -9.77 -16.16 -2.60
N THR A 102 -10.03 -16.69 -3.80
CA THR A 102 -9.13 -17.61 -4.50
C THR A 102 -8.46 -17.01 -5.72
N GLY A 103 -8.88 -15.81 -6.14
CA GLY A 103 -8.32 -15.08 -7.27
C GLY A 103 -9.07 -13.80 -7.54
N GLY A 104 -8.59 -13.05 -8.52
CA GLY A 104 -9.23 -11.83 -9.00
C GLY A 104 -8.53 -10.54 -8.60
N THR A 105 -9.23 -9.44 -8.78
CA THR A 105 -8.67 -8.09 -8.64
C THR A 105 -9.49 -7.22 -7.70
N VAL A 106 -8.81 -6.37 -6.94
CA VAL A 106 -9.43 -5.37 -6.07
C VAL A 106 -8.74 -4.03 -6.27
N ASP A 107 -9.52 -2.97 -6.44
CA ASP A 107 -9.05 -1.58 -6.51
C ASP A 107 -9.50 -0.82 -5.26
N LEU A 108 -8.56 -0.53 -4.36
CA LEU A 108 -8.86 0.17 -3.11
C LEU A 108 -9.36 1.60 -3.30
N ARG A 109 -9.13 2.21 -4.47
CA ARG A 109 -9.61 3.58 -4.78
C ARG A 109 -11.13 3.62 -4.95
N GLY A 110 -11.73 2.50 -5.37
CA GLY A 110 -13.18 2.34 -5.52
C GLY A 110 -13.90 1.92 -4.25
N LEU A 111 -13.18 1.61 -3.16
CA LEU A 111 -13.80 1.27 -1.89
C LEU A 111 -14.70 2.42 -1.39
N PRO A 112 -15.98 2.14 -1.09
CA PRO A 112 -16.85 3.14 -0.51
C PRO A 112 -16.27 3.67 0.80
N GLN A 113 -16.15 4.98 0.88
CA GLN A 113 -15.70 5.64 2.11
C GLN A 113 -16.82 5.58 3.15
N SER A 114 -16.74 4.64 4.06
CA SER A 114 -17.69 4.57 5.18
C SER A 114 -17.48 5.76 6.11
N SER A 115 -18.49 6.60 6.21
CA SER A 115 -18.54 7.79 7.10
C SER A 115 -18.66 7.46 8.59
N GLY A 116 -18.23 6.32 9.02
CA GLY A 116 -18.25 5.90 10.43
C GLY A 116 -17.44 4.62 10.54
N GLY A 117 -16.58 4.55 11.55
CA GLY A 117 -15.58 3.54 11.80
C GLY A 117 -15.92 2.21 11.17
N GLY A 118 -15.20 1.88 10.11
CA GLY A 118 -15.52 0.73 9.28
C GLY A 118 -15.73 -0.50 10.15
N ALA A 119 -16.83 -1.20 9.94
CA ALA A 119 -17.02 -2.48 10.59
C ALA A 119 -15.82 -3.34 10.20
N THR A 120 -14.90 -3.47 11.14
CA THR A 120 -13.78 -4.39 10.99
C THR A 120 -14.39 -5.76 10.75
N PRO A 121 -14.04 -6.44 9.66
CA PRO A 121 -14.62 -7.74 9.39
C PRO A 121 -14.34 -8.65 10.59
N SER A 122 -15.38 -9.05 11.29
CA SER A 122 -15.28 -9.98 12.41
C SER A 122 -15.00 -11.41 11.94
N LEU A 123 -15.00 -11.61 10.62
CA LEU A 123 -14.77 -12.90 9.99
C LEU A 123 -13.32 -13.06 9.58
N PRO A 124 -12.70 -14.20 9.83
CA PRO A 124 -11.40 -14.49 9.26
C PRO A 124 -11.50 -14.58 7.73
N ILE A 125 -10.52 -13.98 7.07
CA ILE A 125 -10.41 -13.91 5.61
C ILE A 125 -9.05 -14.46 5.19
N GLU A 126 -9.06 -15.45 4.34
CA GLU A 126 -7.89 -15.91 3.58
C GLU A 126 -8.05 -15.42 2.15
N MET A 127 -7.03 -14.77 1.59
CA MET A 127 -7.15 -14.27 0.22
C MET A 127 -5.92 -14.53 -0.61
N LEU A 128 -6.18 -14.86 -1.87
CA LEU A 128 -5.24 -14.83 -2.98
C LEU A 128 -5.81 -13.85 -4.00
N LEU A 129 -5.06 -12.82 -4.36
CA LEU A 129 -5.46 -11.86 -5.38
C LEU A 129 -4.38 -11.79 -6.46
N ASP A 130 -4.83 -11.74 -7.71
CA ASP A 130 -3.94 -11.53 -8.84
C ASP A 130 -3.41 -10.09 -8.83
N ARG A 131 -4.28 -9.14 -8.42
CA ARG A 131 -3.91 -7.72 -8.31
C ARG A 131 -4.70 -7.00 -7.23
N LEU A 132 -3.99 -6.21 -6.43
CA LEU A 132 -4.54 -5.21 -5.52
C LEU A 132 -4.00 -3.83 -5.93
N THR A 133 -4.87 -2.95 -6.43
CA THR A 133 -4.50 -1.57 -6.78
C THR A 133 -4.68 -0.68 -5.55
N VAL A 134 -3.64 0.07 -5.19
CA VAL A 134 -3.62 0.96 -4.02
C VAL A 134 -3.74 2.42 -4.46
N THR A 135 -2.97 2.82 -5.47
CA THR A 135 -3.01 4.14 -6.12
C THR A 135 -2.88 3.96 -7.64
N ASP A 136 -2.84 5.05 -8.41
CA ASP A 136 -2.63 5.00 -9.86
C ASP A 136 -1.29 4.33 -10.25
N SER A 137 -0.27 4.51 -9.43
CA SER A 137 1.08 3.98 -9.67
C SER A 137 1.45 2.77 -8.81
N ILE A 138 0.79 2.57 -7.66
CA ILE A 138 1.14 1.53 -6.70
C ILE A 138 0.11 0.42 -6.72
N TYR A 139 0.54 -0.77 -7.07
CA TYR A 139 -0.25 -1.99 -7.00
C TYR A 139 0.60 -3.18 -6.56
N LEU A 140 -0.05 -4.19 -6.00
CA LEU A 140 0.55 -5.47 -5.66
C LEU A 140 -0.02 -6.55 -6.57
N THR A 141 0.82 -7.52 -6.95
CA THR A 141 0.41 -8.76 -7.61
C THR A 141 0.76 -9.97 -6.75
N ASP A 142 0.20 -11.11 -7.10
CA ASP A 142 0.43 -12.38 -6.40
C ASP A 142 0.23 -12.22 -4.88
N LEU A 143 -0.80 -11.45 -4.50
CA LEU A 143 -1.05 -11.14 -3.10
C LEU A 143 -1.66 -12.35 -2.40
N SER A 144 -1.02 -12.78 -1.33
CA SER A 144 -1.57 -13.76 -0.38
C SER A 144 -1.68 -13.10 0.98
N ALA A 145 -2.86 -13.15 1.60
CA ALA A 145 -3.09 -12.57 2.91
C ALA A 145 -3.99 -13.44 3.79
N SER A 146 -3.78 -13.34 5.08
CA SER A 146 -4.66 -13.92 6.11
C SER A 146 -4.97 -12.85 7.14
N ILE A 147 -6.24 -12.52 7.30
CA ILE A 147 -6.74 -11.42 8.14
C ILE A 147 -7.79 -11.97 9.09
N GLY A 148 -7.73 -11.61 10.34
CA GLY A 148 -8.72 -12.02 11.34
C GLY A 148 -8.37 -11.58 12.74
N GLY A 149 -9.11 -12.08 13.72
CA GLY A 149 -8.86 -11.79 15.12
C GLY A 149 -9.63 -10.57 15.67
N SER A 150 -9.45 -10.33 16.96
CA SER A 150 -10.02 -9.18 17.66
C SER A 150 -8.99 -8.69 18.70
N PRO A 151 -8.28 -7.57 18.46
CA PRO A 151 -8.42 -6.67 17.30
C PRO A 151 -8.02 -7.36 15.98
N VAL A 152 -8.58 -6.86 14.86
CA VAL A 152 -8.25 -7.40 13.53
C VAL A 152 -6.78 -7.20 13.25
N SER A 153 -6.12 -8.27 12.85
CA SER A 153 -4.73 -8.29 12.42
C SER A 153 -4.57 -9.24 11.25
N GLY A 154 -3.45 -9.15 10.55
CA GLY A 154 -3.18 -10.06 9.45
C GLY A 154 -1.79 -9.89 8.90
N ASP A 155 -1.35 -10.92 8.21
CA ASP A 155 -0.09 -10.95 7.48
C ASP A 155 -0.37 -11.07 5.98
N PHE A 156 0.51 -10.50 5.18
CA PHE A 156 0.44 -10.58 3.73
C PHE A 156 1.82 -10.69 3.10
N ARG A 157 1.83 -11.19 1.89
CA ARG A 157 2.99 -11.18 0.99
C ARG A 157 2.50 -10.92 -0.43
N GLY A 158 3.34 -10.29 -1.23
CA GLY A 158 3.01 -9.97 -2.62
C GLY A 158 4.19 -9.35 -3.34
N ARG A 159 3.95 -8.77 -4.51
CA ARG A 159 4.97 -8.12 -5.34
C ARG A 159 4.50 -6.72 -5.73
N VAL A 160 5.20 -5.70 -5.32
CA VAL A 160 4.93 -4.32 -5.75
C VAL A 160 5.29 -4.20 -7.24
N GLY A 161 4.36 -3.64 -8.04
CA GLY A 161 4.53 -3.48 -9.48
C GLY A 161 4.79 -4.77 -10.24
N GLY A 162 4.44 -5.93 -9.69
CA GLY A 162 4.72 -7.24 -10.25
C GLY A 162 6.19 -7.68 -10.17
N GLN A 163 7.07 -6.91 -9.56
CA GLN A 163 8.52 -7.11 -9.59
C GLN A 163 9.14 -7.26 -8.20
N ALA A 164 8.88 -6.34 -7.28
CA ALA A 164 9.54 -6.27 -5.99
C ALA A 164 8.77 -7.05 -4.92
N GLY A 165 9.35 -8.14 -4.42
CA GLY A 165 8.77 -8.95 -3.36
C GLY A 165 8.69 -8.20 -2.03
N VAL A 166 7.52 -8.28 -1.37
CA VAL A 166 7.27 -7.67 -0.07
C VAL A 166 6.53 -8.64 0.85
N VAL A 167 6.78 -8.50 2.13
CA VAL A 167 6.00 -9.11 3.21
C VAL A 167 5.54 -8.03 4.16
N GLY A 168 4.38 -8.20 4.75
CA GLY A 168 3.88 -7.19 5.68
C GLY A 168 2.83 -7.72 6.62
N SER A 169 2.47 -6.86 7.55
CA SER A 169 1.40 -7.10 8.52
C SER A 169 0.52 -5.86 8.67
N ILE A 170 -0.73 -6.10 9.01
CA ILE A 170 -1.71 -5.07 9.35
C ILE A 170 -2.23 -5.29 10.75
N LEU A 171 -2.61 -4.23 11.43
CA LEU A 171 -3.22 -4.26 12.75
C LEU A 171 -4.26 -3.15 12.86
N ALA A 172 -5.46 -3.49 13.32
CA ALA A 172 -6.48 -2.50 13.62
C ALA A 172 -6.08 -1.67 14.85
N GLU A 173 -6.12 -0.36 14.69
CA GLU A 173 -5.94 0.64 15.73
C GLU A 173 -7.21 1.50 15.86
N THR A 174 -7.26 2.36 16.86
CA THR A 174 -8.46 3.19 17.16
C THR A 174 -8.90 4.05 15.96
N ASN A 175 -7.96 4.53 15.16
CA ASN A 175 -8.22 5.47 14.05
C ASN A 175 -8.03 4.85 12.65
N GLY A 176 -7.95 3.53 12.54
CA GLY A 176 -7.76 2.85 11.26
C GLY A 176 -6.83 1.64 11.35
N MET A 177 -6.17 1.32 10.25
CA MET A 177 -5.27 0.16 10.16
C MET A 177 -3.83 0.64 10.09
N SER A 178 -2.99 0.16 10.99
CA SER A 178 -1.53 0.28 10.83
C SER A 178 -1.01 -0.78 9.87
N LEU A 179 0.06 -0.44 9.17
CA LEU A 179 0.74 -1.29 8.19
C LEU A 179 2.23 -1.33 8.52
N ARG A 180 2.83 -2.50 8.50
CA ARG A 180 4.28 -2.66 8.38
C ARG A 180 4.58 -3.46 7.12
N LEU A 181 5.50 -2.96 6.31
CA LEU A 181 5.94 -3.60 5.07
C LEU A 181 7.46 -3.70 5.05
N ARG A 182 7.97 -4.87 4.68
CA ARG A 182 9.40 -5.16 4.59
C ARG A 182 9.75 -5.76 3.24
N ALA A 183 10.94 -5.45 2.75
CA ALA A 183 11.51 -6.02 1.54
C ALA A 183 13.02 -6.18 1.67
N GLU A 184 13.57 -7.18 1.01
CA GLU A 184 15.03 -7.40 0.94
C GLU A 184 15.70 -6.44 -0.03
N ASP A 185 14.99 -5.99 -1.08
CA ASP A 185 15.43 -4.98 -2.06
C ASP A 185 14.49 -3.78 -2.04
N GLY A 186 14.79 -2.82 -1.16
CA GLY A 186 14.04 -1.57 -1.04
C GLY A 186 14.15 -0.70 -2.29
N GLY A 187 15.30 -0.72 -2.97
CA GLY A 187 15.47 -0.03 -4.25
C GLY A 187 14.51 -0.56 -5.31
N ALA A 188 14.31 -1.89 -5.38
CA ALA A 188 13.31 -2.48 -6.27
C ALA A 188 11.89 -2.03 -5.92
N VAL A 189 11.56 -1.94 -4.63
CA VAL A 189 10.25 -1.44 -4.17
C VAL A 189 10.05 0.02 -4.61
N LEU A 190 11.02 0.90 -4.40
CA LEU A 190 10.93 2.31 -4.80
C LEU A 190 10.76 2.46 -6.31
N ARG A 191 11.49 1.67 -7.13
CA ARG A 191 11.34 1.66 -8.59
C ARG A 191 9.97 1.15 -9.01
N ALA A 192 9.54 0.02 -8.47
CA ALA A 192 8.26 -0.63 -8.80
C ALA A 192 7.04 0.21 -8.38
N ALA A 193 7.17 1.00 -7.31
CA ALA A 193 6.17 1.95 -6.85
C ALA A 193 6.18 3.29 -7.62
N GLY A 194 7.15 3.50 -8.52
CA GLY A 194 7.30 4.77 -9.25
C GLY A 194 7.77 5.94 -8.38
N ILE A 195 8.32 5.65 -7.18
CA ILE A 195 8.78 6.68 -6.24
C ILE A 195 10.16 7.20 -6.62
N TYR A 196 11.09 6.29 -6.94
CA TYR A 196 12.44 6.66 -7.36
C TYR A 196 13.06 5.57 -8.24
N SER A 197 13.34 5.92 -9.49
CA SER A 197 13.76 4.96 -10.53
C SER A 197 15.21 4.47 -10.39
N ASN A 198 16.04 5.20 -9.66
CA ASN A 198 17.48 5.00 -9.62
C ASN A 198 18.01 4.51 -8.26
N ALA A 199 17.14 3.94 -7.43
CA ALA A 199 17.50 3.25 -6.19
C ALA A 199 17.72 1.75 -6.43
N TYR A 200 18.71 1.15 -5.79
CA TYR A 200 19.06 -0.26 -5.92
C TYR A 200 19.45 -0.87 -4.57
N GLY A 201 19.00 -2.10 -4.34
CA GLY A 201 19.33 -2.86 -3.14
C GLY A 201 18.78 -2.23 -1.86
N GLY A 202 19.31 -2.68 -0.75
CA GLY A 202 18.97 -2.22 0.59
C GLY A 202 17.74 -2.90 1.19
N ALA A 203 17.84 -3.28 2.48
CA ALA A 203 16.71 -3.82 3.21
C ALA A 203 15.74 -2.69 3.59
N LEU A 204 14.47 -2.82 3.23
CA LEU A 204 13.44 -1.82 3.50
C LEU A 204 12.54 -2.25 4.65
N ASP A 205 12.28 -1.33 5.57
CA ASP A 205 11.24 -1.40 6.59
C ASP A 205 10.39 -0.11 6.54
N LEU A 206 9.11 -0.26 6.23
CA LEU A 206 8.13 0.82 6.19
C LEU A 206 7.05 0.56 7.25
N ILE A 207 6.81 1.53 8.09
CA ILE A 207 5.72 1.51 9.07
C ILE A 207 4.80 2.69 8.77
N LEU A 208 3.50 2.41 8.59
CA LEU A 208 2.45 3.42 8.48
C LEU A 208 1.49 3.25 9.65
N ARG A 209 1.17 4.35 10.33
CA ARG A 209 0.17 4.41 11.40
C ARG A 209 -0.90 5.42 11.06
N PRO A 210 -2.18 5.11 11.33
CA PRO A 210 -3.25 6.06 11.11
C PRO A 210 -3.02 7.33 11.93
N HIS A 211 -3.27 8.48 11.31
CA HIS A 211 -3.15 9.81 11.92
C HIS A 211 -4.52 10.48 11.87
N PRO A 212 -4.86 11.38 12.82
CA PRO A 212 -6.14 12.08 12.79
C PRO A 212 -6.45 12.72 11.45
N GLY A 213 -7.67 12.50 10.97
CA GLY A 213 -8.14 12.88 9.64
C GLY A 213 -8.19 11.68 8.69
N GLN A 214 -9.23 11.63 7.88
CA GLN A 214 -9.46 10.53 6.94
C GLN A 214 -8.35 10.45 5.88
N GLY A 215 -7.79 9.27 5.69
CA GLY A 215 -6.70 9.04 4.74
C GLY A 215 -5.33 9.57 5.17
N ASN A 216 -5.20 10.03 6.42
CA ASN A 216 -3.93 10.52 6.94
C ASN A 216 -3.15 9.40 7.63
N TYR A 217 -1.85 9.35 7.36
CA TYR A 217 -0.91 8.42 7.97
C TYR A 217 0.36 9.14 8.43
N ALA A 218 0.92 8.70 9.54
CA ALA A 218 2.30 8.95 9.91
C ALA A 218 3.15 7.76 9.49
N GLY A 219 4.25 8.00 8.80
CA GLY A 219 5.13 6.98 8.24
C GLY A 219 6.56 7.08 8.74
N LEU A 220 7.19 5.94 8.92
CA LEU A 220 8.62 5.79 9.12
C LEU A 220 9.13 4.81 8.05
N LEU A 221 10.04 5.29 7.22
CA LEU A 221 10.78 4.49 6.24
C LEU A 221 12.23 4.37 6.69
N THR A 222 12.76 3.15 6.65
CA THR A 222 14.20 2.89 6.79
C THR A 222 14.64 2.00 5.63
N ILE A 223 15.78 2.31 5.02
CA ILE A 223 16.42 1.45 4.01
C ILE A 223 17.90 1.35 4.37
N ASP A 224 18.35 0.14 4.65
CA ASP A 224 19.73 -0.15 5.01
C ASP A 224 20.55 -0.53 3.78
N ASN A 225 21.70 0.12 3.60
CA ASN A 225 22.66 -0.13 2.53
C ASN A 225 22.10 -0.02 1.07
N PRO A 226 21.29 1.00 0.74
CA PRO A 226 20.89 1.22 -0.64
C PRO A 226 22.02 1.85 -1.46
N ARG A 227 21.88 1.78 -2.80
CA ARG A 227 22.72 2.48 -3.77
C ARG A 227 21.87 3.37 -4.66
N LEU A 228 22.36 4.56 -4.93
CA LEU A 228 21.73 5.49 -5.87
C LEU A 228 22.60 5.59 -7.13
N ARG A 229 22.02 5.37 -8.30
CA ARG A 229 22.68 5.52 -9.60
C ARG A 229 21.96 6.62 -10.36
N ASP A 230 22.69 7.27 -11.28
CA ASP A 230 22.13 8.27 -12.20
C ASP A 230 21.15 9.23 -11.51
N ALA A 231 21.57 9.81 -10.39
CA ALA A 231 20.77 10.72 -9.58
C ALA A 231 21.07 12.18 -9.97
N PRO A 232 20.42 12.76 -11.01
CA PRO A 232 20.78 14.05 -11.56
C PRO A 232 20.67 15.19 -10.54
N ALA A 233 19.66 15.19 -9.70
CA ALA A 233 19.51 16.20 -8.66
C ALA A 233 20.63 16.13 -7.60
N ILE A 234 21.08 14.92 -7.25
CA ILE A 234 22.23 14.74 -6.36
C ILE A 234 23.53 15.12 -7.07
N ALA A 235 23.69 14.78 -8.36
CA ALA A 235 24.84 15.18 -9.16
C ALA A 235 24.94 16.70 -9.26
N GLU A 236 23.84 17.39 -9.52
CA GLU A 236 23.77 18.85 -9.55
C GLU A 236 24.17 19.45 -8.18
N LEU A 237 23.62 18.89 -7.10
CA LEU A 237 23.97 19.28 -5.76
C LEU A 237 25.47 19.12 -5.47
N LEU A 238 26.06 17.96 -5.83
CA LEU A 238 27.49 17.68 -5.63
C LEU A 238 28.39 18.57 -6.50
N ASN A 239 27.95 18.89 -7.71
CA ASN A 239 28.66 19.85 -8.58
C ASN A 239 28.72 21.24 -7.94
N LEU A 240 27.60 21.72 -7.40
CA LEU A 240 27.50 23.04 -6.76
C LEU A 240 28.39 23.14 -5.51
N VAL A 241 28.63 22.04 -4.81
CA VAL A 241 29.51 21.97 -3.63
C VAL A 241 30.93 21.50 -3.95
N SER A 242 31.25 21.31 -5.23
CA SER A 242 32.60 20.96 -5.76
C SER A 242 33.19 19.63 -5.22
N VAL A 243 32.34 18.62 -5.03
CA VAL A 243 32.76 17.28 -4.55
C VAL A 243 33.13 16.37 -5.71
N VAL A 244 34.34 16.56 -6.28
CA VAL A 244 34.80 15.87 -7.50
C VAL A 244 34.84 14.35 -7.34
N GLY A 245 35.31 13.81 -6.22
CA GLY A 245 35.47 12.36 -6.03
C GLY A 245 34.15 11.59 -6.03
N LEU A 246 33.05 12.18 -5.55
CA LEU A 246 31.71 11.58 -5.62
C LEU A 246 31.13 11.61 -7.04
N LEU A 247 31.45 12.66 -7.80
CA LEU A 247 31.04 12.75 -9.21
C LEU A 247 31.76 11.69 -10.07
N GLU A 248 33.05 11.41 -9.81
CA GLU A 248 33.78 10.33 -10.47
C GLU A 248 33.17 8.95 -10.14
N GLN A 249 32.75 8.72 -8.88
CA GLN A 249 32.07 7.50 -8.46
C GLN A 249 30.69 7.34 -9.13
N MET A 250 29.94 8.41 -9.32
CA MET A 250 28.71 8.39 -10.10
C MET A 250 28.98 8.10 -11.59
N ALA A 251 29.98 8.73 -12.15
CA ALA A 251 30.35 8.55 -13.56
C ALA A 251 30.88 7.14 -13.88
N SER A 252 31.49 6.45 -12.92
CA SER A 252 31.94 5.05 -13.07
C SER A 252 30.79 4.03 -13.18
N GLY A 253 29.54 4.44 -12.93
CA GLY A 253 28.36 3.56 -12.92
C GLY A 253 28.17 2.73 -11.65
N GLU A 254 29.07 2.83 -10.68
CA GLU A 254 28.96 2.13 -9.40
C GLU A 254 27.85 2.73 -8.52
N GLY A 255 27.54 4.03 -8.71
CA GLY A 255 26.58 4.77 -7.93
C GLY A 255 27.07 5.13 -6.53
N ILE A 256 26.29 5.93 -5.81
CA ILE A 256 26.59 6.35 -4.44
C ILE A 256 26.06 5.29 -3.48
N ALA A 257 26.95 4.70 -2.67
CA ALA A 257 26.55 3.81 -1.58
C ALA A 257 26.14 4.63 -0.37
N LEU A 258 24.99 4.29 0.20
CA LEU A 258 24.49 4.82 1.47
C LEU A 258 24.46 3.68 2.50
N GLY A 259 24.79 3.97 3.76
CA GLY A 259 24.66 3.01 4.85
C GLY A 259 23.21 2.92 5.32
N GLU A 260 22.57 4.07 5.49
CA GLU A 260 21.17 4.15 5.93
C GLU A 260 20.46 5.34 5.27
N VAL A 261 19.22 5.10 4.87
CA VAL A 261 18.24 6.13 4.53
C VAL A 261 17.07 6.00 5.48
N ARG A 262 16.73 7.10 6.15
CA ARG A 262 15.59 7.17 7.07
C ARG A 262 14.72 8.36 6.74
N ALA A 263 13.40 8.19 6.79
CA ALA A 263 12.46 9.28 6.62
C ALA A 263 11.27 9.13 7.57
N ASP A 264 11.04 10.16 8.37
CA ASP A 264 9.79 10.38 9.10
C ASP A 264 8.89 11.27 8.24
N PHE A 265 7.71 10.83 7.91
CA PHE A 265 6.83 11.54 6.99
C PHE A 265 5.35 11.41 7.36
N ARG A 266 4.54 12.27 6.78
CA ARG A 266 3.08 12.23 6.88
C ARG A 266 2.47 12.15 5.49
N ILE A 267 1.50 11.28 5.33
CA ILE A 267 0.68 11.17 4.13
C ILE A 267 -0.66 11.82 4.42
N SER A 268 -1.13 12.63 3.50
CA SER A 268 -2.49 13.14 3.42
C SER A 268 -3.03 12.91 2.01
N PRO A 269 -4.33 13.07 1.73
CA PRO A 269 -4.90 12.83 0.40
C PRO A 269 -4.28 13.68 -0.74
N ARG A 270 -3.59 14.77 -0.41
CA ARG A 270 -3.02 15.70 -1.40
C ARG A 270 -1.53 15.95 -1.27
N ALA A 271 -0.88 15.43 -0.23
CA ALA A 271 0.52 15.71 0.00
C ALA A 271 1.23 14.63 0.81
N ILE A 272 2.52 14.48 0.56
CA ILE A 272 3.45 13.77 1.42
C ILE A 272 4.39 14.82 2.02
N THR A 273 4.36 14.96 3.33
CA THR A 273 5.25 15.87 4.07
C THR A 273 6.36 15.06 4.73
N VAL A 274 7.58 15.23 4.27
CA VAL A 274 8.77 14.72 4.96
C VAL A 274 9.05 15.65 6.12
N VAL A 275 8.94 15.14 7.34
CA VAL A 275 9.21 15.88 8.57
C VAL A 275 10.70 15.91 8.85
N GLU A 276 11.35 14.77 8.63
CA GLU A 276 12.79 14.60 8.76
C GLU A 276 13.21 13.42 7.87
N GLY A 277 14.07 13.69 6.92
CA GLY A 277 14.70 12.69 6.07
C GLY A 277 16.21 12.77 6.21
N THR A 278 16.88 11.62 6.29
CA THR A 278 18.34 11.54 6.34
C THR A 278 18.82 10.41 5.44
N ALA A 279 19.94 10.64 4.78
CA ALA A 279 20.68 9.63 4.05
C ALA A 279 22.16 9.75 4.41
N VAL A 280 22.71 8.71 4.99
CA VAL A 280 24.09 8.71 5.50
C VAL A 280 24.90 7.64 4.77
N GLY A 281 26.02 8.03 4.19
CA GLY A 281 26.95 7.13 3.52
C GLY A 281 28.40 7.39 3.92
N PRO A 282 29.33 6.54 3.45
CA PRO A 282 30.76 6.68 3.76
C PRO A 282 31.37 8.01 3.29
N SER A 283 30.81 8.58 2.24
CA SER A 283 31.35 9.75 1.55
C SER A 283 30.51 10.99 1.69
N MET A 284 29.28 10.90 2.17
CA MET A 284 28.36 12.03 2.31
C MET A 284 27.24 11.77 3.29
N GLY A 285 26.71 12.85 3.85
CA GLY A 285 25.43 12.90 4.57
C GLY A 285 24.48 13.88 3.90
N LEU A 286 23.20 13.54 3.88
CA LEU A 286 22.13 14.35 3.33
C LEU A 286 20.99 14.41 4.35
N SER A 287 20.47 15.61 4.60
CA SER A 287 19.16 15.77 5.27
C SER A 287 18.15 16.35 4.29
N LEU A 288 16.87 16.09 4.54
CA LEU A 288 15.76 16.54 3.71
C LEU A 288 14.53 16.75 4.59
N ASP A 289 13.89 17.89 4.44
CA ASP A 289 12.53 18.14 4.92
C ASP A 289 11.73 18.93 3.86
N GLY A 290 10.41 18.85 3.90
CA GLY A 290 9.57 19.57 2.96
C GLY A 290 8.34 18.80 2.51
N VAL A 291 7.78 19.21 1.38
CA VAL A 291 6.48 18.75 0.90
C VAL A 291 6.55 18.32 -0.57
N TYR A 292 5.92 17.18 -0.85
CA TYR A 292 5.53 16.77 -2.20
C TYR A 292 4.01 16.89 -2.31
N ASP A 293 3.55 17.80 -3.15
CA ASP A 293 2.14 17.96 -3.51
C ASP A 293 1.79 16.96 -4.62
N THR A 294 0.99 15.96 -4.28
CA THR A 294 0.60 14.87 -5.18
C THR A 294 -0.41 15.32 -6.25
N ALA A 295 -1.19 16.38 -5.97
CA ALA A 295 -2.20 16.88 -6.91
C ALA A 295 -1.58 17.69 -8.04
N THR A 296 -0.49 18.42 -7.75
CA THR A 296 0.21 19.27 -8.74
C THR A 296 1.52 18.67 -9.23
N ASN A 297 1.93 17.50 -8.71
CA ASN A 297 3.21 16.84 -8.96
C ASN A 297 4.41 17.76 -8.72
N ARG A 298 4.39 18.52 -7.62
CA ARG A 298 5.43 19.49 -7.29
C ARG A 298 6.08 19.20 -5.96
N VAL A 299 7.39 19.45 -5.91
CA VAL A 299 8.20 19.35 -4.69
C VAL A 299 8.65 20.73 -4.22
N ASP A 300 8.74 20.87 -2.90
CA ASP A 300 9.42 21.95 -2.20
C ASP A 300 10.14 21.33 -1.01
N PHE A 301 11.40 20.97 -1.23
CA PHE A 301 12.25 20.35 -0.23
C PHE A 301 13.45 21.24 0.08
N GLN A 302 13.93 21.16 1.30
CA GLN A 302 15.14 21.80 1.76
C GLN A 302 15.97 20.84 2.62
N GLY A 303 17.23 21.11 2.79
CA GLY A 303 18.08 20.28 3.61
C GLY A 303 19.53 20.71 3.61
N VAL A 304 20.38 19.86 4.11
CA VAL A 304 21.83 20.06 4.19
C VAL A 304 22.54 18.89 3.55
N VAL A 305 23.53 19.17 2.71
CA VAL A 305 24.49 18.18 2.23
C VAL A 305 25.84 18.42 2.87
N SER A 306 26.40 17.37 3.47
CA SER A 306 27.73 17.40 4.10
C SER A 306 28.63 16.40 3.38
N PRO A 307 29.64 16.85 2.64
CA PRO A 307 30.65 15.95 2.10
C PRO A 307 31.58 15.52 3.25
N PHE A 308 31.67 14.20 3.47
CA PHE A 308 32.61 13.67 4.47
C PHE A 308 33.98 13.47 3.85
N TYR A 309 34.95 14.19 4.35
CA TYR A 309 36.31 13.68 4.37
C TYR A 309 36.45 12.92 5.68
N VAL A 310 36.69 11.60 5.58
CA VAL A 310 36.83 10.72 6.75
C VAL A 310 37.93 11.25 7.67
N VAL A 311 37.53 11.89 8.75
CA VAL A 311 38.39 12.11 9.90
C VAL A 311 37.92 11.13 10.97
N ASN A 312 38.63 10.00 11.00
CA ASN A 312 38.67 8.99 12.07
C ASN A 312 37.60 9.12 13.18
N GLY A 313 36.55 8.33 13.10
CA GLY A 313 35.81 7.87 14.27
C GLY A 313 34.74 8.79 14.86
N LEU A 314 34.44 9.96 14.29
CA LEU A 314 33.49 10.95 14.87
C LEU A 314 32.10 10.98 14.20
N VAL A 315 31.81 10.03 13.29
CA VAL A 315 30.61 10.06 12.42
C VAL A 315 29.31 9.91 13.22
N GLY A 316 29.31 9.20 14.34
CA GLY A 316 28.09 8.99 15.16
C GLY A 316 27.66 10.18 16.01
N ALA A 317 28.56 11.07 16.34
CA ALA A 317 28.28 12.21 17.24
C ALA A 317 27.78 13.47 16.51
N LEU A 318 28.07 13.60 15.21
CA LEU A 318 27.76 14.80 14.43
C LEU A 318 26.27 14.87 13.98
N PHE A 319 25.58 13.74 13.89
CA PHE A 319 24.16 13.68 13.56
C PHE A 319 23.23 13.53 14.78
N ALA A 320 23.78 13.30 15.96
CA ALA A 320 22.99 13.17 17.20
C ALA A 320 22.49 14.52 17.74
N THR A 321 23.05 15.62 17.28
CA THR A 321 22.62 16.97 17.65
C THR A 321 21.95 17.65 16.46
N ARG A 322 20.65 17.87 16.57
CA ARG A 322 19.86 18.67 15.64
C ARG A 322 20.61 19.96 15.28
N ARG A 323 20.84 20.22 13.98
CA ARG A 323 21.17 21.52 13.35
C ARG A 323 22.60 22.01 13.28
N GLU A 324 23.61 21.35 13.79
CA GLU A 324 24.98 21.88 13.70
C GLU A 324 25.93 20.91 13.01
N GLY A 325 25.82 20.75 11.68
CA GLY A 325 26.86 20.15 10.86
C GLY A 325 28.00 21.16 10.69
N LEU A 326 29.21 20.85 11.19
CA LEU A 326 30.38 21.74 11.15
C LEU A 326 30.80 22.16 9.74
N PHE A 327 30.37 21.46 8.65
CA PHE A 327 30.60 21.81 7.26
C PHE A 327 29.48 21.23 6.39
N GLY A 328 28.36 21.92 6.30
CA GLY A 328 27.24 21.53 5.47
C GLY A 328 26.76 22.65 4.57
N PHE A 329 26.39 22.32 3.32
CA PHE A 329 25.79 23.26 2.39
C PHE A 329 24.28 23.11 2.45
N THR A 330 23.57 24.18 2.75
CA THR A 330 22.13 24.20 2.65
C THR A 330 21.69 24.23 1.19
N TYR A 331 20.68 23.44 0.87
CA TYR A 331 20.10 23.40 -0.47
C TYR A 331 18.58 23.51 -0.39
N ARG A 332 17.98 23.92 -1.50
CA ARG A 332 16.54 23.87 -1.75
C ARG A 332 16.27 23.26 -3.10
N MET A 333 15.29 22.37 -3.15
CA MET A 333 14.83 21.71 -4.37
C MET A 333 13.34 22.04 -4.58
N THR A 334 13.02 22.68 -5.69
CA THR A 334 11.65 23.13 -6.00
C THR A 334 11.30 22.84 -7.45
N GLY A 335 10.00 22.71 -7.72
CA GLY A 335 9.50 22.55 -9.09
C GLY A 335 8.75 21.26 -9.31
N PRO A 336 8.52 20.86 -10.57
CA PRO A 336 7.93 19.56 -10.90
C PRO A 336 8.81 18.42 -10.37
N ALA A 337 8.20 17.35 -9.85
CA ALA A 337 8.95 16.23 -9.26
C ALA A 337 9.92 15.56 -10.26
N ASP A 338 9.52 15.52 -11.55
CA ASP A 338 10.31 14.91 -12.63
C ASP A 338 11.44 15.81 -13.13
N ASN A 339 11.38 17.13 -12.85
CA ASN A 339 12.37 18.12 -13.32
C ASN A 339 12.49 19.26 -12.31
N SER A 340 12.90 18.90 -11.09
CA SER A 340 13.09 19.87 -10.02
C SER A 340 14.41 20.65 -10.19
N THR A 341 14.39 21.91 -9.75
CA THR A 341 15.57 22.79 -9.72
C THR A 341 16.19 22.77 -8.34
N VAL A 342 17.50 22.53 -8.28
CA VAL A 342 18.29 22.56 -7.06
C VAL A 342 19.07 23.87 -6.95
N THR A 343 18.97 24.54 -5.81
CA THR A 343 19.76 25.72 -5.48
C THR A 343 20.54 25.47 -4.21
N VAL A 344 21.80 25.89 -4.17
CA VAL A 344 22.69 25.73 -3.00
C VAL A 344 23.12 27.10 -2.51
N ASN A 345 23.15 27.28 -1.19
CA ASN A 345 23.75 28.46 -0.58
C ASN A 345 25.20 28.16 -0.17
N PRO A 346 26.20 28.61 -0.96
CA PRO A 346 27.60 28.32 -0.67
C PRO A 346 28.12 29.03 0.59
N LEU A 347 27.44 30.11 1.04
CA LEU A 347 27.83 30.85 2.23
C LEU A 347 27.36 30.19 3.54
N SER A 348 26.46 29.20 3.46
CA SER A 348 25.94 28.50 4.65
C SER A 348 27.01 27.72 5.42
N VAL A 349 28.15 27.40 4.79
CA VAL A 349 29.32 26.78 5.44
C VAL A 349 29.89 27.69 6.54
N PHE A 350 29.73 29.01 6.41
CA PHE A 350 30.29 30.00 7.30
C PHE A 350 29.29 30.56 8.33
N THR A 351 28.05 30.21 8.21
CA THR A 351 26.96 30.65 9.10
C THR A 351 26.26 29.41 9.70
N PRO A 352 26.78 28.83 10.80
CA PRO A 352 26.01 27.86 11.55
C PRO A 352 24.70 28.52 12.02
N GLY A 353 23.56 27.99 11.59
CA GLY A 353 22.21 28.48 11.88
C GLY A 353 21.74 28.08 13.27
#